data_7dc3d7ce69ef4a5715e42d3199c449e3
#
_entry.id   7dc3d7ce69ef4a5715e42d3199c449e3
#
_cell.length_a   1.000
_cell.length_b   1.000
_cell.length_c   1.000
_cell.angle_alpha   90.00
_cell.angle_beta   90.00
_cell.angle_gamma   90.00
#
_symmetry.space_group_name_H-M   'P 1'
#
loop_
_entity.id
_entity.type
_entity.pdbx_description
1 polymer ?
#
loop_
_entity_poly.entity_id
_entity_poly.type
_entity_poly.pdbx_seq_one_letter_code
_entity_poly.pdbx_strand_id
1 'polypeptide(L)'
;MRKVANEIKINRVNRNRAVLAGFASLCIIVTSSGQNINDLKLINYRPVSIYNIPVTNVTRAKYPAIDMHTHVYGQTDQDIARWIRVMDVCGIEKAIVFTGATGARFDTLVKMYSKYGNRFELWCGFDYSGYDKPGYGPEAVKELERCFNKGAKGVGEVMFKGKGITPSSKAKIIMLPDDPRLDPLFEKCAELKLPVNLHISEDKWMYERMDSTNDGLMNASKWEVKIEYGAKTHEDMINRLENTLKKHPRTTFIAAHLANCCADLSGLGNFFDKYQNLFADISARYGEIAPIPKYVHDFIEKYQDRIVYGTDMSFNERIYRVTFRILETDDEHFYETEMFNYHWPLYGLALSDKTLNKLYKANAVKIMNR
;
A
#
# COMPACT_ATOMS: atom_id res chain seq x y z
N MET A 1 -8.36 -70.61 33.16
CA MET A 1 -7.73 -71.88 32.66
C MET A 1 -6.45 -71.53 31.96
N ARG A 2 -5.34 -72.07 32.47
CA ARG A 2 -4.03 -72.40 31.89
C ARG A 2 -3.33 -71.27 31.10
N LYS A 3 -2.26 -70.66 31.75
CA LYS A 3 -0.85 -71.10 31.87
C LYS A 3 -0.24 -71.45 30.50
N VAL A 4 0.87 -70.77 30.06
CA VAL A 4 2.23 -71.22 30.38
C VAL A 4 3.22 -70.11 30.10
N ALA A 5 4.11 -69.90 31.05
CA ALA A 5 5.35 -69.16 31.01
C ALA A 5 6.49 -70.03 30.41
N ASN A 6 7.55 -69.36 29.94
CA ASN A 6 8.96 -69.84 30.02
C ASN A 6 9.83 -68.66 29.52
N GLU A 7 10.52 -67.98 30.36
CA GLU A 7 11.82 -68.19 31.05
C GLU A 7 13.01 -68.47 30.10
N ILE A 8 13.89 -67.53 30.12
CA ILE A 8 15.33 -67.47 30.42
C ILE A 8 16.31 -67.99 29.34
N LYS A 9 17.23 -67.06 28.92
CA LYS A 9 18.66 -67.23 29.22
C LYS A 9 19.50 -65.98 28.92
N ILE A 10 20.13 -65.53 30.00
CA ILE A 10 21.23 -64.54 29.98
C ILE A 10 22.47 -65.23 29.44
N ASN A 11 23.20 -64.55 28.54
CA ASN A 11 24.63 -64.79 28.42
C ASN A 11 25.37 -63.49 28.20
N ARG A 12 26.11 -63.07 29.22
CA ARG A 12 27.15 -62.04 29.15
C ARG A 12 28.33 -62.59 28.36
N VAL A 13 28.80 -61.83 27.39
CA VAL A 13 30.24 -61.82 27.06
C VAL A 13 30.61 -60.37 26.62
N ASN A 14 31.47 -59.80 27.43
CA ASN A 14 32.20 -58.58 27.21
C ASN A 14 33.02 -58.68 25.92
N ARG A 15 33.03 -57.60 25.12
CA ARG A 15 34.28 -57.12 24.49
C ARG A 15 34.09 -55.67 24.00
N ASN A 16 34.81 -54.81 24.68
CA ASN A 16 35.13 -53.45 24.22
C ASN A 16 35.67 -53.43 22.77
N ARG A 17 34.97 -52.71 21.89
CA ARG A 17 35.60 -52.13 20.72
C ARG A 17 35.03 -50.70 20.58
N ALA A 18 35.84 -49.73 20.98
CA ALA A 18 35.63 -48.34 20.66
C ALA A 18 35.77 -48.20 19.12
N VAL A 19 34.61 -47.92 18.51
CA VAL A 19 34.60 -47.44 17.12
C VAL A 19 34.70 -45.90 17.19
N LEU A 20 35.89 -45.36 16.97
CA LEU A 20 36.06 -43.96 16.68
C LEU A 20 35.36 -43.70 15.32
N ALA A 21 34.14 -43.18 15.36
CA ALA A 21 33.53 -42.53 14.21
C ALA A 21 34.16 -41.16 14.05
N GLY A 22 35.14 -41.06 13.15
CA GLY A 22 35.70 -39.80 12.71
C GLY A 22 34.62 -39.05 11.94
N PHE A 23 34.06 -38.01 12.55
CA PHE A 23 33.30 -37.01 11.87
C PHE A 23 34.28 -36.18 11.02
N ALA A 24 34.46 -36.58 9.75
CA ALA A 24 35.04 -35.72 8.75
C ALA A 24 34.03 -34.59 8.50
N SER A 25 34.20 -33.42 9.18
CA SER A 25 33.55 -32.20 8.80
C SER A 25 34.00 -31.85 7.41
N LEU A 26 33.17 -32.19 6.43
CA LEU A 26 33.33 -31.70 5.06
C LEU A 26 32.99 -30.21 5.10
N CYS A 27 33.99 -29.36 5.35
CA CYS A 27 33.88 -27.94 5.06
C CYS A 27 33.66 -27.82 3.55
N ILE A 28 32.41 -27.75 3.11
CA ILE A 28 32.09 -27.25 1.78
C ILE A 28 32.51 -25.79 1.79
N ILE A 29 33.73 -25.53 1.32
CA ILE A 29 34.11 -24.18 0.92
C ILE A 29 33.23 -23.86 -0.29
N VAL A 30 32.08 -23.22 -0.04
CA VAL A 30 31.33 -22.56 -1.10
C VAL A 30 32.25 -21.40 -1.53
N THR A 31 33.11 -21.67 -2.53
CA THR A 31 33.75 -20.60 -3.28
C THR A 31 32.60 -19.85 -3.96
N SER A 32 32.12 -18.80 -3.36
CA SER A 32 31.32 -17.80 -4.04
C SER A 32 32.24 -17.22 -5.11
N SER A 33 32.20 -17.80 -6.32
CA SER A 33 32.76 -17.14 -7.50
C SER A 33 32.01 -15.83 -7.60
N GLY A 34 32.71 -14.71 -7.36
CA GLY A 34 32.13 -13.38 -7.47
C GLY A 34 31.47 -13.27 -8.85
N GLN A 35 30.23 -12.84 -8.85
CA GLN A 35 29.51 -12.57 -10.09
C GLN A 35 30.26 -11.48 -10.85
N ASN A 36 30.51 -11.69 -12.16
CA ASN A 36 31.13 -10.65 -12.97
C ASN A 36 30.21 -9.43 -13.01
N ILE A 37 30.74 -8.27 -12.63
CA ILE A 37 29.98 -7.02 -12.58
C ILE A 37 29.35 -6.65 -13.93
N ASN A 38 29.99 -7.05 -15.05
CA ASN A 38 29.48 -6.77 -16.40
C ASN A 38 28.25 -7.62 -16.76
N ASP A 39 28.02 -8.74 -16.04
CA ASP A 39 26.90 -9.65 -16.27
C ASP A 39 25.78 -9.46 -15.24
N LEU A 40 26.01 -8.63 -14.21
CA LEU A 40 25.04 -8.37 -13.17
C LEU A 40 23.95 -7.44 -13.68
N LYS A 41 22.75 -7.99 -13.91
CA LYS A 41 21.56 -7.21 -14.25
C LYS A 41 21.05 -6.45 -13.02
N LEU A 42 20.60 -5.22 -13.19
CA LEU A 42 20.03 -4.39 -12.14
C LEU A 42 18.93 -5.13 -11.35
N ILE A 43 18.07 -5.90 -12.03
CA ILE A 43 17.00 -6.69 -11.38
C ILE A 43 17.53 -7.75 -10.39
N ASN A 44 18.79 -8.13 -10.49
CA ASN A 44 19.46 -9.10 -9.62
C ASN A 44 20.35 -8.43 -8.57
N TYR A 45 20.47 -7.11 -8.59
CA TYR A 45 21.27 -6.37 -7.63
C TYR A 45 20.59 -6.38 -6.26
N ARG A 46 21.24 -6.99 -5.27
CA ARG A 46 20.74 -7.17 -3.90
C ARG A 46 21.81 -6.75 -2.90
N PRO A 47 22.04 -5.43 -2.78
CA PRO A 47 23.07 -4.93 -1.89
C PRO A 47 22.74 -5.22 -0.42
N VAL A 48 23.79 -5.41 0.36
CA VAL A 48 23.74 -5.51 1.81
C VAL A 48 24.57 -4.36 2.38
N SER A 49 24.05 -3.66 3.38
CA SER A 49 24.80 -2.58 4.00
C SER A 49 26.12 -3.09 4.58
N ILE A 50 27.23 -2.44 4.24
CA ILE A 50 28.55 -2.72 4.79
C ILE A 50 28.74 -2.02 6.16
N TYR A 51 27.91 -1.04 6.48
CA TYR A 51 28.05 -0.24 7.69
C TYR A 51 27.61 -1.04 8.91
N ASN A 52 28.45 -1.01 9.94
CA ASN A 52 28.12 -1.54 11.27
C ASN A 52 27.60 -0.40 12.15
N ILE A 53 26.35 -0.09 11.97
CA ILE A 53 25.63 1.01 12.64
C ILE A 53 24.43 0.46 13.43
N PRO A 54 23.86 1.23 14.37
CA PRO A 54 22.67 0.81 15.10
C PRO A 54 21.50 0.45 14.15
N VAL A 55 20.76 -0.57 14.51
CA VAL A 55 19.57 -1.04 13.78
C VAL A 55 18.42 -1.16 14.77
N THR A 56 17.34 -0.46 14.50
CA THR A 56 16.14 -0.49 15.33
C THR A 56 15.24 -1.66 14.92
N ASN A 57 14.92 -2.53 15.88
CA ASN A 57 13.97 -3.63 15.64
C ASN A 57 12.53 -3.15 15.92
N VAL A 58 11.90 -2.62 14.89
CA VAL A 58 10.50 -2.18 14.96
C VAL A 58 9.59 -3.37 14.67
N THR A 59 8.86 -3.82 15.67
CA THR A 59 7.95 -4.99 15.56
C THR A 59 6.49 -4.59 15.39
N ARG A 60 6.12 -3.38 15.80
CA ARG A 60 4.76 -2.84 15.73
C ARG A 60 4.78 -1.31 15.72
N ALA A 61 3.69 -0.70 15.29
CA ALA A 61 3.52 0.75 15.35
C ALA A 61 3.68 1.29 16.79
N LYS A 62 4.34 2.41 16.93
CA LYS A 62 4.52 3.11 18.22
C LYS A 62 3.17 3.54 18.83
N TYR A 63 2.22 3.85 18.01
CA TYR A 63 0.83 4.20 18.37
C TYR A 63 -0.15 3.34 17.58
N PRO A 64 -1.38 3.09 18.09
CA PRO A 64 -2.40 2.40 17.31
C PRO A 64 -2.61 3.06 15.95
N ALA A 65 -2.53 2.27 14.88
CA ALA A 65 -2.61 2.78 13.52
C ALA A 65 -3.87 2.31 12.80
N ILE A 66 -4.39 3.15 11.91
CA ILE A 66 -5.44 2.82 10.95
C ILE A 66 -4.77 2.76 9.58
N ASP A 67 -4.82 1.60 8.94
CA ASP A 67 -4.35 1.45 7.56
C ASP A 67 -5.44 1.96 6.62
N MET A 68 -5.26 3.18 6.10
CA MET A 68 -6.25 3.88 5.28
C MET A 68 -6.27 3.43 3.82
N HIS A 69 -5.37 2.52 3.42
CA HIS A 69 -5.29 2.07 2.04
C HIS A 69 -5.00 0.57 1.97
N THR A 70 -6.06 -0.21 1.88
CA THR A 70 -5.97 -1.65 1.65
C THR A 70 -7.02 -2.07 0.61
N HIS A 71 -6.83 -3.25 0.04
CA HIS A 71 -7.77 -3.86 -0.90
C HIS A 71 -8.40 -5.14 -0.34
N VAL A 72 -9.22 -5.83 -1.11
CA VAL A 72 -9.86 -7.09 -0.72
C VAL A 72 -8.80 -8.22 -0.72
N TYR A 73 -7.89 -8.19 0.27
CA TYR A 73 -6.86 -9.22 0.41
C TYR A 73 -7.40 -10.51 1.03
N GLY A 74 -8.37 -10.42 1.93
CA GLY A 74 -9.05 -11.59 2.52
C GLY A 74 -10.29 -11.96 1.72
N GLN A 75 -10.26 -13.12 1.07
CA GLN A 75 -11.39 -13.64 0.28
C GLN A 75 -12.13 -14.79 0.96
N THR A 76 -11.60 -15.28 2.07
CA THR A 76 -12.19 -16.31 2.92
C THR A 76 -12.16 -15.88 4.38
N ASP A 77 -13.00 -16.47 5.21
CA ASP A 77 -12.98 -16.23 6.67
C ASP A 77 -11.60 -16.55 7.26
N GLN A 78 -10.90 -17.54 6.72
CA GLN A 78 -9.55 -17.89 7.15
C GLN A 78 -8.51 -16.81 6.81
N ASP A 79 -8.58 -16.22 5.61
CA ASP A 79 -7.69 -15.14 5.20
C ASP A 79 -7.92 -13.90 6.07
N ILE A 80 -9.18 -13.54 6.31
CA ILE A 80 -9.54 -12.39 7.14
C ILE A 80 -9.06 -12.60 8.59
N ALA A 81 -9.24 -13.80 9.13
CA ALA A 81 -8.74 -14.13 10.46
C ALA A 81 -7.20 -14.05 10.54
N ARG A 82 -6.50 -14.46 9.47
CA ARG A 82 -5.03 -14.30 9.37
C ARG A 82 -4.66 -12.82 9.31
N TRP A 83 -5.37 -12.03 8.53
CA TRP A 83 -5.14 -10.59 8.44
C TRP A 83 -5.29 -9.91 9.81
N ILE A 84 -6.36 -10.23 10.54
CA ILE A 84 -6.57 -9.71 11.90
C ILE A 84 -5.40 -10.05 12.83
N ARG A 85 -4.89 -11.28 12.78
CA ARG A 85 -3.72 -11.65 13.61
C ARG A 85 -2.50 -10.80 13.28
N VAL A 86 -2.23 -10.54 12.00
CA VAL A 86 -1.14 -9.65 11.59
C VAL A 86 -1.39 -8.22 12.08
N MET A 87 -2.62 -7.71 11.95
CA MET A 87 -2.99 -6.40 12.49
C MET A 87 -2.73 -6.31 13.99
N ASP A 88 -3.12 -7.33 14.77
CA ASP A 88 -2.92 -7.36 16.23
C ASP A 88 -1.43 -7.33 16.61
N VAL A 89 -0.62 -8.13 15.92
CA VAL A 89 0.83 -8.16 16.13
C VAL A 89 1.47 -6.81 15.80
N CYS A 90 1.07 -6.21 14.67
CA CYS A 90 1.67 -4.98 14.16
C CYS A 90 1.08 -3.68 14.74
N GLY A 91 0.04 -3.75 15.58
CA GLY A 91 -0.59 -2.56 16.16
C GLY A 91 -1.53 -1.81 15.22
N ILE A 92 -2.08 -2.50 14.21
CA ILE A 92 -3.12 -1.97 13.33
C ILE A 92 -4.49 -2.17 13.97
N GLU A 93 -5.14 -1.08 14.28
CA GLU A 93 -6.46 -1.09 14.93
C GLU A 93 -7.58 -1.38 13.91
N LYS A 94 -7.48 -0.79 12.73
CA LYS A 94 -8.48 -0.88 11.67
C LYS A 94 -7.80 -0.84 10.29
N ALA A 95 -8.39 -1.51 9.31
CA ALA A 95 -8.04 -1.38 7.89
C ALA A 95 -9.24 -0.86 7.08
N ILE A 96 -9.00 0.12 6.22
CA ILE A 96 -9.97 0.63 5.26
C ILE A 96 -9.81 -0.15 3.97
N VAL A 97 -10.85 -0.87 3.58
CA VAL A 97 -10.80 -1.80 2.44
C VAL A 97 -11.47 -1.18 1.22
N PHE A 98 -10.68 -0.81 0.24
CA PHE A 98 -11.17 -0.36 -1.06
C PHE A 98 -11.63 -1.56 -1.87
N THR A 99 -12.93 -1.70 -1.99
CA THR A 99 -13.49 -2.86 -2.68
C THR A 99 -13.60 -2.64 -4.19
N GLY A 100 -13.70 -1.40 -4.65
CA GLY A 100 -14.02 -1.05 -6.03
C GLY A 100 -15.33 -1.67 -6.51
N ALA A 101 -16.12 -2.26 -5.61
CA ALA A 101 -17.30 -3.04 -5.92
C ALA A 101 -18.59 -2.25 -5.72
N THR A 102 -19.61 -2.63 -6.50
CA THR A 102 -21.00 -2.20 -6.40
C THR A 102 -21.92 -3.42 -6.47
N GLY A 103 -23.22 -3.24 -6.41
CA GLY A 103 -24.22 -4.29 -6.58
C GLY A 103 -24.05 -5.47 -5.62
N ALA A 104 -24.42 -6.64 -6.07
CA ALA A 104 -24.36 -7.89 -5.30
C ALA A 104 -22.95 -8.25 -4.81
N ARG A 105 -21.90 -7.80 -5.53
CA ARG A 105 -20.53 -8.03 -5.09
C ARG A 105 -20.21 -7.23 -3.83
N PHE A 106 -20.61 -5.97 -3.77
CA PHE A 106 -20.44 -5.16 -2.56
C PHE A 106 -21.22 -5.76 -1.38
N ASP A 107 -22.47 -6.18 -1.59
CA ASP A 107 -23.30 -6.80 -0.56
C ASP A 107 -22.65 -8.07 0.03
N THR A 108 -22.04 -8.89 -0.84
CA THR A 108 -21.30 -10.09 -0.42
C THR A 108 -20.10 -9.74 0.46
N LEU A 109 -19.34 -8.72 0.09
CA LEU A 109 -18.18 -8.27 0.87
C LEU A 109 -18.62 -7.69 2.22
N VAL A 110 -19.69 -6.88 2.25
CA VAL A 110 -20.26 -6.38 3.51
C VAL A 110 -20.64 -7.53 4.43
N LYS A 111 -21.37 -8.53 3.92
CA LYS A 111 -21.74 -9.71 4.70
C LYS A 111 -20.53 -10.47 5.25
N MET A 112 -19.46 -10.57 4.46
CA MET A 112 -18.25 -11.30 4.85
C MET A 112 -17.46 -10.55 5.93
N TYR A 113 -17.21 -9.26 5.74
CA TYR A 113 -16.35 -8.48 6.65
C TYR A 113 -17.08 -8.01 7.91
N SER A 114 -18.40 -7.84 7.89
CA SER A 114 -19.20 -7.41 9.06
C SER A 114 -19.09 -8.35 10.27
N LYS A 115 -18.73 -9.61 10.07
CA LYS A 115 -18.50 -10.60 11.13
C LYS A 115 -17.36 -10.20 12.09
N TYR A 116 -16.47 -9.30 11.67
CA TYR A 116 -15.24 -8.96 12.37
C TYR A 116 -15.32 -7.58 13.08
N GLY A 117 -16.52 -7.10 13.31
CA GLY A 117 -16.78 -5.86 14.07
C GLY A 117 -16.12 -4.63 13.43
N ASN A 118 -15.43 -3.83 14.25
CA ASN A 118 -14.85 -2.57 13.82
C ASN A 118 -13.44 -2.68 13.22
N ARG A 119 -12.99 -3.91 12.89
CA ARG A 119 -11.62 -4.11 12.36
C ARG A 119 -11.49 -3.68 10.90
N PHE A 120 -12.57 -3.69 10.16
CA PHE A 120 -12.62 -3.31 8.76
C PHE A 120 -13.71 -2.29 8.49
N GLU A 121 -13.41 -1.40 7.57
CA GLU A 121 -14.38 -0.45 7.03
C GLU A 121 -14.33 -0.54 5.50
N LEU A 122 -15.46 -0.82 4.87
CA LEU A 122 -15.53 -1.06 3.44
C LEU A 122 -15.93 0.20 2.68
N TRP A 123 -15.15 0.52 1.67
CA TRP A 123 -15.43 1.58 0.73
C TRP A 123 -15.86 0.98 -0.61
N CYS A 124 -16.97 1.47 -1.17
CA CYS A 124 -17.49 0.97 -2.44
C CYS A 124 -16.76 1.59 -3.65
N GLY A 125 -17.04 1.10 -4.84
CA GLY A 125 -16.70 1.76 -6.10
C GLY A 125 -17.81 2.65 -6.61
N PHE A 126 -17.56 3.33 -7.75
CA PHE A 126 -18.63 3.89 -8.59
C PHE A 126 -19.12 2.84 -9.58
N ASP A 127 -20.40 2.88 -9.91
CA ASP A 127 -20.93 2.09 -11.02
C ASP A 127 -20.65 2.81 -12.35
N TYR A 128 -19.80 2.22 -13.16
CA TYR A 128 -19.45 2.74 -14.48
C TYR A 128 -20.28 2.12 -15.61
N SER A 129 -21.34 1.37 -15.30
CA SER A 129 -22.20 0.77 -16.31
C SER A 129 -22.84 1.85 -17.19
N GLY A 130 -22.61 1.79 -18.49
CA GLY A 130 -23.16 2.76 -19.43
C GLY A 130 -22.52 4.15 -19.41
N TYR A 131 -21.35 4.32 -18.83
CA TYR A 131 -20.65 5.61 -18.75
C TYR A 131 -20.34 6.22 -20.12
N ASP A 132 -20.31 5.43 -21.18
CA ASP A 132 -20.10 5.80 -22.58
C ASP A 132 -21.42 6.14 -23.32
N LYS A 133 -22.55 6.09 -22.62
CA LYS A 133 -23.88 6.39 -23.18
C LYS A 133 -24.38 7.74 -22.71
N PRO A 134 -25.20 8.44 -23.53
CA PRO A 134 -25.91 9.61 -23.08
C PRO A 134 -26.74 9.36 -21.81
N GLY A 135 -26.74 10.33 -20.89
CA GLY A 135 -27.53 10.23 -19.66
C GLY A 135 -26.89 9.42 -18.54
N TYR A 136 -25.59 9.10 -18.62
CA TYR A 136 -24.86 8.53 -17.50
C TYR A 136 -24.89 9.48 -16.28
N GLY A 137 -25.01 8.88 -15.12
CA GLY A 137 -24.93 9.57 -13.82
C GLY A 137 -26.07 9.21 -12.87
N PRO A 138 -27.36 9.43 -13.23
CA PRO A 138 -28.48 9.19 -12.30
C PRO A 138 -28.54 7.77 -11.72
N GLU A 139 -28.36 6.75 -12.53
CA GLU A 139 -28.38 5.36 -12.04
C GLU A 139 -27.11 5.03 -11.21
N ALA A 140 -25.96 5.59 -11.57
CA ALA A 140 -24.74 5.43 -10.79
C ALA A 140 -24.85 6.14 -9.43
N VAL A 141 -25.55 7.27 -9.34
CA VAL A 141 -25.88 7.96 -8.07
C VAL A 141 -26.79 7.10 -7.22
N LYS A 142 -27.84 6.51 -7.78
CA LYS A 142 -28.74 5.60 -7.04
C LYS A 142 -27.98 4.38 -6.49
N GLU A 143 -27.06 3.84 -7.27
CA GLU A 143 -26.23 2.73 -6.82
C GLU A 143 -25.28 3.15 -5.69
N LEU A 144 -24.71 4.35 -5.74
CA LEU A 144 -23.90 4.90 -4.67
C LEU A 144 -24.71 5.04 -3.36
N GLU A 145 -25.94 5.58 -3.45
CA GLU A 145 -26.86 5.66 -2.32
C GLU A 145 -27.22 4.27 -1.78
N ARG A 146 -27.42 3.30 -2.67
CA ARG A 146 -27.67 1.91 -2.27
C ARG A 146 -26.48 1.33 -1.50
N CYS A 147 -25.26 1.52 -2.00
CA CYS A 147 -24.03 1.08 -1.32
C CYS A 147 -23.87 1.76 0.06
N PHE A 148 -24.14 3.06 0.14
CA PHE A 148 -24.16 3.79 1.41
C PHE A 148 -25.14 3.17 2.41
N ASN A 149 -26.37 2.92 2.01
CA ASN A 149 -27.40 2.29 2.84
C ASN A 149 -27.04 0.83 3.24
N LYS A 150 -26.16 0.16 2.47
CA LYS A 150 -25.60 -1.15 2.80
C LYS A 150 -24.37 -1.08 3.71
N GLY A 151 -23.90 0.12 4.04
CA GLY A 151 -22.82 0.32 5.01
C GLY A 151 -21.49 0.78 4.40
N ALA A 152 -21.45 1.21 3.13
CA ALA A 152 -20.27 1.87 2.58
C ALA A 152 -19.95 3.14 3.37
N LYS A 153 -18.67 3.36 3.69
CA LYS A 153 -18.16 4.50 4.47
C LYS A 153 -17.31 5.46 3.67
N GLY A 154 -17.11 5.19 2.40
CA GLY A 154 -16.35 5.98 1.44
C GLY A 154 -16.38 5.33 0.07
N VAL A 155 -15.71 5.95 -0.87
CA VAL A 155 -15.52 5.47 -2.23
C VAL A 155 -14.02 5.34 -2.51
N GLY A 156 -13.58 4.17 -2.98
CA GLY A 156 -12.17 3.97 -3.28
C GLY A 156 -11.84 2.53 -3.72
N GLU A 157 -10.77 2.35 -4.36
CA GLU A 157 -9.88 3.32 -4.96
C GLU A 157 -10.43 3.70 -6.35
N VAL A 158 -10.55 5.00 -6.66
CA VAL A 158 -10.96 5.48 -7.98
C VAL A 158 -9.69 5.73 -8.80
N MET A 159 -9.40 4.84 -9.77
CA MET A 159 -8.10 4.79 -10.44
C MET A 159 -8.07 5.54 -11.77
N PHE A 160 -7.18 6.55 -11.86
CA PHE A 160 -6.94 7.35 -13.07
C PHE A 160 -5.48 7.28 -13.54
N LYS A 161 -4.94 6.08 -13.70
CA LYS A 161 -3.53 5.82 -14.02
C LYS A 161 -3.09 6.33 -15.41
N GLY A 162 -3.24 7.62 -15.67
CA GLY A 162 -2.89 8.27 -16.95
C GLY A 162 -3.78 7.90 -18.13
N LYS A 163 -4.52 6.82 -18.05
CA LYS A 163 -5.43 6.33 -19.11
C LYS A 163 -6.91 6.63 -18.83
N GLY A 164 -7.21 7.24 -17.68
CA GLY A 164 -8.56 7.41 -17.19
C GLY A 164 -9.22 6.08 -16.81
N ILE A 165 -10.45 6.17 -16.33
CA ILE A 165 -11.25 4.97 -16.05
C ILE A 165 -11.68 4.36 -17.36
N THR A 166 -11.31 3.12 -17.55
CA THR A 166 -11.75 2.27 -18.64
C THR A 166 -12.43 1.04 -18.07
N PRO A 167 -13.73 1.08 -17.74
CA PRO A 167 -14.43 -0.03 -17.10
C PRO A 167 -14.46 -1.33 -17.93
N SER A 168 -14.22 -1.21 -19.24
CA SER A 168 -14.00 -2.37 -20.10
C SER A 168 -12.92 -2.08 -21.13
N SER A 169 -12.17 -3.11 -21.53
CA SER A 169 -11.18 -3.03 -22.61
C SER A 169 -11.76 -2.63 -23.98
N LYS A 170 -13.08 -2.56 -24.11
CA LYS A 170 -13.81 -2.16 -25.32
C LYS A 170 -14.24 -0.70 -25.32
N ALA A 171 -14.11 0.00 -24.21
CA ALA A 171 -14.54 1.39 -24.11
C ALA A 171 -13.57 2.30 -24.88
N LYS A 172 -14.11 3.06 -25.83
CA LYS A 172 -13.35 4.03 -26.62
C LYS A 172 -13.25 5.41 -25.95
N ILE A 173 -14.04 5.64 -24.92
CA ILE A 173 -14.15 6.94 -24.24
C ILE A 173 -13.42 6.83 -22.90
N ILE A 174 -12.43 7.67 -22.69
CA ILE A 174 -11.68 7.76 -21.46
C ILE A 174 -12.40 8.74 -20.52
N MET A 175 -12.60 8.36 -19.27
CA MET A 175 -13.11 9.23 -18.22
C MET A 175 -11.96 9.65 -17.33
N LEU A 176 -11.71 10.95 -17.22
CA LEU A 176 -10.62 11.55 -16.44
C LEU A 176 -11.16 12.15 -15.12
N PRO A 177 -10.33 12.50 -14.15
CA PRO A 177 -10.80 12.94 -12.83
C PRO A 177 -11.77 14.12 -12.84
N ASP A 178 -11.56 15.07 -13.76
CA ASP A 178 -12.37 16.29 -13.94
C ASP A 178 -13.52 16.15 -14.96
N ASP A 179 -13.82 14.92 -15.37
CA ASP A 179 -14.90 14.62 -16.32
C ASP A 179 -16.27 15.00 -15.73
N PRO A 180 -17.10 15.81 -16.44
CA PRO A 180 -18.42 16.23 -15.95
C PRO A 180 -19.37 15.09 -15.61
N ARG A 181 -19.17 13.89 -16.17
CA ARG A 181 -19.96 12.70 -15.85
C ARG A 181 -19.77 12.21 -14.41
N LEU A 182 -18.65 12.58 -13.78
CA LEU A 182 -18.36 12.24 -12.38
C LEU A 182 -18.96 13.27 -11.39
N ASP A 183 -19.34 14.45 -11.85
CA ASP A 183 -19.81 15.53 -10.97
C ASP A 183 -20.99 15.10 -10.08
N PRO A 184 -22.05 14.45 -10.60
CA PRO A 184 -23.15 14.02 -9.76
C PRO A 184 -22.74 13.02 -8.67
N LEU A 185 -21.72 12.19 -8.96
CA LEU A 185 -21.19 11.22 -8.00
C LEU A 185 -20.37 11.90 -6.90
N PHE A 186 -19.51 12.85 -7.24
CA PHE A 186 -18.74 13.61 -6.24
C PHE A 186 -19.64 14.47 -5.37
N GLU A 187 -20.65 15.14 -5.95
CA GLU A 187 -21.63 15.91 -5.18
C GLU A 187 -22.45 15.02 -4.24
N LYS A 188 -22.83 13.82 -4.69
CA LYS A 188 -23.50 12.85 -3.84
C LYS A 188 -22.60 12.34 -2.71
N CYS A 189 -21.30 12.14 -2.97
CA CYS A 189 -20.35 11.82 -1.91
C CYS A 189 -20.30 12.93 -0.85
N ALA A 190 -20.33 14.21 -1.25
CA ALA A 190 -20.40 15.33 -0.32
C ALA A 190 -21.69 15.32 0.52
N GLU A 191 -22.85 15.08 -0.10
CA GLU A 191 -24.14 14.99 0.60
C GLU A 191 -24.15 13.87 1.63
N LEU A 192 -23.63 12.71 1.26
CA LEU A 192 -23.58 11.52 2.12
C LEU A 192 -22.37 11.52 3.08
N LYS A 193 -21.50 12.54 3.01
CA LYS A 193 -20.25 12.65 3.77
C LYS A 193 -19.32 11.45 3.53
N LEU A 194 -19.28 10.91 2.33
CA LEU A 194 -18.40 9.85 1.92
C LEU A 194 -17.09 10.45 1.39
N PRO A 195 -15.95 10.19 2.01
CA PRO A 195 -14.66 10.56 1.42
C PRO A 195 -14.38 9.71 0.18
N VAL A 196 -13.62 10.29 -0.75
CA VAL A 196 -13.26 9.63 -2.01
C VAL A 196 -11.74 9.51 -2.08
N ASN A 197 -11.23 8.28 -2.22
CA ASN A 197 -9.82 8.04 -2.50
C ASN A 197 -9.61 8.02 -4.01
N LEU A 198 -8.67 8.86 -4.48
CA LEU A 198 -8.34 9.04 -5.89
C LEU A 198 -6.90 8.62 -6.17
N HIS A 199 -6.72 7.60 -7.00
CA HIS A 199 -5.42 7.30 -7.59
C HIS A 199 -5.21 8.17 -8.83
N ILE A 200 -4.39 9.19 -8.69
CA ILE A 200 -4.09 10.13 -9.77
C ILE A 200 -2.72 9.81 -10.33
N SER A 201 -2.63 9.50 -11.62
CA SER A 201 -1.35 9.27 -12.29
C SER A 201 -0.63 7.98 -11.83
N GLU A 202 0.62 7.85 -12.20
CA GLU A 202 1.68 7.02 -11.60
C GLU A 202 2.82 7.96 -11.21
N ASP A 203 3.81 7.49 -10.44
CA ASP A 203 4.92 8.34 -10.02
C ASP A 203 5.79 8.75 -11.22
N LYS A 204 6.50 9.87 -11.11
CA LYS A 204 7.20 10.53 -12.24
C LYS A 204 8.21 9.62 -12.93
N TRP A 205 8.90 8.75 -12.21
CA TRP A 205 9.81 7.76 -12.80
C TRP A 205 9.18 6.87 -13.87
N MET A 206 7.86 6.60 -13.78
CA MET A 206 7.12 5.78 -14.73
C MET A 206 6.87 6.48 -16.08
N TYR A 207 7.11 7.80 -16.14
CA TYR A 207 6.99 8.63 -17.35
C TYR A 207 8.35 8.96 -17.98
N GLU A 208 9.45 8.73 -17.24
CA GLU A 208 10.80 9.01 -17.73
C GLU A 208 11.28 7.90 -18.67
N ARG A 209 12.39 8.16 -19.37
CA ARG A 209 12.98 7.15 -20.26
C ARG A 209 13.39 5.90 -19.48
N MET A 210 13.09 4.74 -20.02
CA MET A 210 13.45 3.44 -19.41
C MET A 210 14.89 3.06 -19.78
N ASP A 211 15.86 3.88 -19.36
CA ASP A 211 17.29 3.67 -19.62
C ASP A 211 18.14 3.95 -18.36
N SER A 212 19.46 3.98 -18.53
CA SER A 212 20.42 4.14 -17.42
C SER A 212 20.36 5.50 -16.70
N THR A 213 19.58 6.45 -17.19
CA THR A 213 19.40 7.76 -16.57
C THR A 213 18.19 7.82 -15.61
N ASN A 214 17.36 6.78 -15.61
CA ASN A 214 16.23 6.67 -14.71
C ASN A 214 16.66 5.98 -13.41
N ASP A 215 16.79 6.73 -12.32
CA ASP A 215 17.24 6.19 -11.03
C ASP A 215 16.20 5.27 -10.37
N GLY A 216 14.92 5.39 -10.70
CA GLY A 216 13.83 4.49 -10.30
C GLY A 216 13.60 3.29 -11.23
N LEU A 217 14.48 3.02 -12.19
CA LEU A 217 14.28 2.08 -13.30
C LEU A 217 13.76 0.69 -12.87
N MET A 218 14.26 0.14 -11.76
CA MET A 218 13.85 -1.20 -11.30
C MET A 218 12.34 -1.30 -11.07
N ASN A 219 11.73 -0.27 -10.52
CA ASN A 219 10.29 -0.22 -10.28
C ASN A 219 9.56 0.37 -11.48
N ALA A 220 10.07 1.46 -12.04
CA ALA A 220 9.46 2.19 -13.15
C ALA A 220 9.18 1.29 -14.35
N SER A 221 10.09 0.39 -14.69
CA SER A 221 9.93 -0.54 -15.82
C SER A 221 8.71 -1.47 -15.72
N LYS A 222 8.18 -1.69 -14.50
CA LYS A 222 6.97 -2.50 -14.26
C LYS A 222 5.69 -1.71 -14.45
N TRP A 223 5.75 -0.39 -14.29
CA TRP A 223 4.61 0.52 -14.26
C TRP A 223 4.70 1.62 -15.32
N GLU A 224 5.57 1.45 -16.32
CA GLU A 224 5.79 2.41 -17.40
C GLU A 224 4.48 2.94 -17.99
N VAL A 225 4.36 4.27 -18.02
CA VAL A 225 3.21 4.97 -18.64
C VAL A 225 3.59 5.40 -20.04
N LYS A 226 2.95 4.77 -21.03
CA LYS A 226 3.26 4.99 -22.45
C LYS A 226 2.38 6.08 -23.02
N ILE A 227 2.91 7.29 -23.07
CA ILE A 227 2.23 8.47 -23.62
C ILE A 227 1.91 8.28 -25.11
N GLU A 228 2.79 7.62 -25.85
CA GLU A 228 2.59 7.32 -27.26
C GLU A 228 1.34 6.47 -27.54
N TYR A 229 0.82 5.76 -26.53
CA TYR A 229 -0.44 5.01 -26.61
C TYR A 229 -1.64 5.78 -26.03
N GLY A 230 -1.54 7.11 -25.92
CA GLY A 230 -2.63 8.00 -25.52
C GLY A 230 -2.81 8.16 -24.00
N ALA A 231 -1.86 7.73 -23.18
CA ALA A 231 -1.85 8.09 -21.77
C ALA A 231 -1.56 9.60 -21.63
N LYS A 232 -2.11 10.19 -20.56
CA LYS A 232 -1.86 11.59 -20.21
C LYS A 232 -0.50 11.71 -19.50
N THR A 233 0.14 12.88 -19.60
CA THR A 233 1.37 13.16 -18.85
C THR A 233 1.08 13.23 -17.34
N HIS A 234 2.11 13.12 -16.54
CA HIS A 234 2.00 13.32 -15.08
C HIS A 234 1.41 14.70 -14.77
N GLU A 235 1.93 15.76 -15.39
CA GLU A 235 1.46 17.13 -15.21
C GLU A 235 -0.02 17.31 -15.62
N ASP A 236 -0.44 16.73 -16.75
CA ASP A 236 -1.85 16.75 -17.15
C ASP A 236 -2.75 16.14 -16.07
N MET A 237 -2.32 15.04 -15.45
CA MET A 237 -3.11 14.36 -14.44
C MET A 237 -3.18 15.17 -13.14
N ILE A 238 -2.09 15.80 -12.74
CA ILE A 238 -2.04 16.68 -11.56
C ILE A 238 -2.93 17.93 -11.78
N ASN A 239 -2.91 18.51 -12.97
CA ASN A 239 -3.80 19.62 -13.32
C ASN A 239 -5.28 19.21 -13.26
N ARG A 240 -5.62 17.98 -13.64
CA ARG A 240 -6.98 17.46 -13.53
C ARG A 240 -7.40 17.20 -12.10
N LEU A 241 -6.50 16.75 -11.24
CA LEU A 241 -6.75 16.69 -9.80
C LEU A 241 -7.10 18.09 -9.29
N GLU A 242 -6.34 19.11 -9.67
CA GLU A 242 -6.63 20.50 -9.27
C GLU A 242 -8.00 20.96 -9.72
N ASN A 243 -8.39 20.69 -10.98
CA ASN A 243 -9.72 21.00 -11.51
C ASN A 243 -10.82 20.31 -10.68
N THR A 244 -10.64 19.04 -10.34
CA THR A 244 -11.58 18.26 -9.51
C THR A 244 -11.75 18.88 -8.13
N LEU A 245 -10.65 19.25 -7.47
CA LEU A 245 -10.68 19.87 -6.14
C LEU A 245 -11.39 21.22 -6.14
N LYS A 246 -11.14 22.05 -7.15
CA LYS A 246 -11.80 23.37 -7.33
C LYS A 246 -13.31 23.22 -7.54
N LYS A 247 -13.69 22.25 -8.35
CA LYS A 247 -15.07 22.03 -8.77
C LYS A 247 -15.93 21.45 -7.63
N HIS A 248 -15.34 20.60 -6.77
CA HIS A 248 -16.05 19.88 -5.70
C HIS A 248 -15.49 20.22 -4.31
N PRO A 249 -15.58 21.49 -3.85
CA PRO A 249 -14.96 21.92 -2.60
C PRO A 249 -15.60 21.30 -1.33
N ARG A 250 -16.83 20.75 -1.46
CA ARG A 250 -17.52 20.09 -0.36
C ARG A 250 -17.19 18.60 -0.21
N THR A 251 -16.63 17.99 -1.26
CA THR A 251 -16.24 16.58 -1.26
C THR A 251 -14.85 16.44 -0.65
N THR A 252 -14.70 15.53 0.31
CA THR A 252 -13.40 15.21 0.89
C THR A 252 -12.66 14.23 -0.02
N PHE A 253 -11.50 14.62 -0.52
CA PHE A 253 -10.65 13.78 -1.35
C PHE A 253 -9.40 13.34 -0.60
N ILE A 254 -8.98 12.10 -0.84
CA ILE A 254 -7.70 11.56 -0.41
C ILE A 254 -6.95 11.17 -1.68
N ALA A 255 -5.89 11.88 -2.01
CA ALA A 255 -5.03 11.50 -3.12
C ALA A 255 -4.16 10.31 -2.68
N ALA A 256 -4.36 9.16 -3.32
CA ALA A 256 -3.55 7.98 -3.07
C ALA A 256 -2.07 8.25 -3.36
N HIS A 257 -1.18 7.60 -2.60
CA HIS A 257 0.25 7.58 -2.90
C HIS A 257 0.90 8.97 -2.96
N LEU A 258 0.55 9.88 -2.02
CA LEU A 258 1.01 11.29 -2.06
C LEU A 258 0.71 11.97 -3.40
N ALA A 259 -0.44 11.65 -4.02
CA ALA A 259 -0.83 12.08 -5.38
C ALA A 259 0.21 11.69 -6.45
N ASN A 260 1.06 10.68 -6.19
CA ASN A 260 2.20 10.30 -7.04
C ASN A 260 3.19 11.45 -7.32
N CYS A 261 3.37 12.33 -6.32
CA CYS A 261 4.24 13.50 -6.39
C CYS A 261 5.55 13.32 -5.59
N CYS A 262 6.03 12.08 -5.38
CA CYS A 262 7.24 11.83 -4.57
C CYS A 262 8.48 12.55 -5.12
N ALA A 263 8.55 12.74 -6.44
CA ALA A 263 9.63 13.49 -7.08
C ALA A 263 9.51 15.03 -6.89
N ASP A 264 8.33 15.54 -6.53
CA ASP A 264 8.07 16.96 -6.25
C ASP A 264 6.97 17.14 -5.20
N LEU A 265 7.32 16.92 -3.93
CA LEU A 265 6.40 17.11 -2.82
C LEU A 265 6.01 18.59 -2.61
N SER A 266 6.80 19.55 -3.13
CA SER A 266 6.45 20.97 -3.03
C SER A 266 5.17 21.29 -3.79
N GLY A 267 4.95 20.67 -4.95
CA GLY A 267 3.71 20.77 -5.72
C GLY A 267 2.50 20.27 -4.93
N LEU A 268 2.62 19.10 -4.28
CA LEU A 268 1.57 18.59 -3.39
C LEU A 268 1.34 19.52 -2.19
N GLY A 269 2.40 20.10 -1.61
CA GLY A 269 2.30 21.05 -0.52
C GLY A 269 1.48 22.29 -0.90
N ASN A 270 1.69 22.83 -2.09
CA ASN A 270 0.89 23.94 -2.63
C ASN A 270 -0.61 23.58 -2.73
N PHE A 271 -0.92 22.31 -3.04
CA PHE A 271 -2.31 21.86 -3.05
C PHE A 271 -2.89 21.78 -1.63
N PHE A 272 -2.14 21.31 -0.65
CA PHE A 272 -2.58 21.30 0.75
C PHE A 272 -2.83 22.71 1.28
N ASP A 273 -2.01 23.68 0.91
CA ASP A 273 -2.19 25.08 1.31
C ASP A 273 -3.45 25.69 0.68
N LYS A 274 -3.77 25.32 -0.57
CA LYS A 274 -4.86 25.89 -1.36
C LYS A 274 -6.20 25.18 -1.16
N TYR A 275 -6.23 23.85 -1.00
CA TYR A 275 -7.43 23.02 -0.99
C TYR A 275 -7.66 22.35 0.35
N GLN A 276 -8.64 22.84 1.13
CA GLN A 276 -8.95 22.30 2.45
C GLN A 276 -9.68 20.94 2.40
N ASN A 277 -10.18 20.56 1.25
CA ASN A 277 -10.85 19.28 0.98
C ASN A 277 -9.90 18.18 0.52
N LEU A 278 -8.58 18.45 0.42
CA LEU A 278 -7.57 17.47 0.04
C LEU A 278 -6.83 16.91 1.25
N PHE A 279 -6.71 15.60 1.28
CA PHE A 279 -5.76 14.80 2.06
C PHE A 279 -4.93 13.95 1.10
N ALA A 280 -3.89 13.29 1.60
CA ALA A 280 -3.19 12.25 0.86
C ALA A 280 -2.85 11.07 1.76
N ASP A 281 -2.82 9.86 1.22
CA ASP A 281 -2.20 8.73 1.90
C ASP A 281 -0.77 8.49 1.40
N ILE A 282 0.05 7.87 2.26
CA ILE A 282 1.47 7.61 1.99
C ILE A 282 1.71 6.21 1.42
N SER A 283 0.65 5.46 1.15
CA SER A 283 0.71 4.05 0.75
C SER A 283 1.59 3.83 -0.48
N ALA A 284 2.25 2.68 -0.51
CA ALA A 284 3.14 2.24 -1.59
C ALA A 284 4.25 3.23 -2.01
N ARG A 285 4.54 4.29 -1.20
CA ARG A 285 5.57 5.31 -1.53
C ARG A 285 6.74 5.36 -0.56
N TYR A 286 6.81 4.39 0.32
CA TYR A 286 7.90 4.31 1.31
C TYR A 286 9.26 4.11 0.66
N GLY A 287 9.34 3.33 -0.42
CA GLY A 287 10.57 3.11 -1.17
C GLY A 287 11.07 4.37 -1.88
N GLU A 288 10.18 5.25 -2.30
CA GLU A 288 10.47 6.48 -3.04
C GLU A 288 10.84 7.66 -2.13
N ILE A 289 10.25 7.71 -0.93
CA ILE A 289 10.49 8.83 -0.02
C ILE A 289 11.65 8.60 0.95
N ALA A 290 11.91 7.35 1.35
CA ALA A 290 12.98 7.04 2.30
C ALA A 290 14.41 7.37 1.84
N PRO A 291 14.73 7.45 0.51
CA PRO A 291 16.04 7.91 0.04
C PRO A 291 16.35 9.39 0.29
N ILE A 292 15.34 10.22 0.56
CA ILE A 292 15.47 11.67 0.80
C ILE A 292 14.90 12.08 2.16
N PRO A 293 15.38 11.48 3.27
CA PRO A 293 14.72 11.51 4.57
C PRO A 293 14.56 12.90 5.13
N LYS A 294 15.56 13.78 4.99
CA LYS A 294 15.52 15.14 5.54
C LYS A 294 14.40 15.97 4.89
N TYR A 295 14.31 15.93 3.57
CA TYR A 295 13.29 16.69 2.84
C TYR A 295 11.87 16.19 3.14
N VAL A 296 11.72 14.86 3.20
CA VAL A 296 10.42 14.22 3.49
C VAL A 296 10.01 14.44 4.94
N HIS A 297 10.96 14.37 5.89
CA HIS A 297 10.71 14.72 7.30
C HIS A 297 10.07 16.11 7.39
N ASP A 298 10.77 17.13 6.85
CA ASP A 298 10.31 18.52 6.91
C ASP A 298 8.94 18.71 6.25
N PHE A 299 8.69 18.02 5.13
CA PHE A 299 7.40 18.03 4.43
C PHE A 299 6.28 17.42 5.28
N ILE A 300 6.47 16.23 5.83
CA ILE A 300 5.43 15.55 6.61
C ILE A 300 5.17 16.30 7.92
N GLU A 301 6.20 16.82 8.61
CA GLU A 301 6.03 17.63 9.82
C GLU A 301 5.23 18.91 9.52
N LYS A 302 5.49 19.58 8.40
CA LYS A 302 4.73 20.76 7.96
C LYS A 302 3.25 20.41 7.67
N TYR A 303 3.01 19.32 6.96
CA TYR A 303 1.67 18.93 6.50
C TYR A 303 1.06 17.78 7.31
N GLN A 304 1.46 17.62 8.55
CA GLN A 304 1.06 16.54 9.47
C GLN A 304 -0.46 16.38 9.65
N ASP A 305 -1.26 17.41 9.33
CA ASP A 305 -2.73 17.41 9.43
C ASP A 305 -3.44 16.97 8.14
N ARG A 306 -2.68 16.62 7.10
CA ARG A 306 -3.16 16.35 5.74
C ARG A 306 -2.81 14.97 5.23
N ILE A 307 -1.92 14.24 5.91
CA ILE A 307 -1.40 12.96 5.45
C ILE A 307 -1.91 11.86 6.38
N VAL A 308 -2.29 10.72 5.80
CA VAL A 308 -2.73 9.52 6.53
C VAL A 308 -1.82 8.33 6.19
N TYR A 309 -1.70 7.42 7.15
CA TYR A 309 -1.00 6.15 6.97
C TYR A 309 -1.81 5.19 6.09
N GLY A 310 -1.14 4.45 5.23
CA GLY A 310 -1.70 3.38 4.43
C GLY A 310 -0.58 2.49 3.87
N THR A 311 -0.87 1.27 3.48
CA THR A 311 0.15 0.35 2.93
C THR A 311 0.00 0.05 1.45
N ASP A 312 -1.18 -0.32 0.98
CA ASP A 312 -1.46 -0.81 -0.39
C ASP A 312 -0.59 -2.00 -0.84
N MET A 313 0.06 -2.70 0.07
CA MET A 313 1.04 -3.73 -0.24
C MET A 313 0.78 -5.06 0.48
N SER A 314 -0.49 -5.53 0.51
CA SER A 314 -0.87 -6.75 1.24
C SER A 314 -0.92 -6.56 2.76
N PHE A 315 -1.08 -7.64 3.52
CA PHE A 315 -1.22 -7.63 4.98
C PHE A 315 -0.17 -8.52 5.68
N ASN A 316 1.06 -8.56 5.21
CA ASN A 316 2.11 -9.29 5.92
C ASN A 316 2.83 -8.40 6.95
N GLU A 317 3.40 -9.03 7.98
CA GLU A 317 4.11 -8.30 9.05
C GLU A 317 5.29 -7.49 8.53
N ARG A 318 5.95 -7.94 7.47
CA ARG A 318 7.15 -7.29 6.94
C ARG A 318 6.84 -5.90 6.40
N ILE A 319 5.74 -5.74 5.66
CA ILE A 319 5.37 -4.42 5.14
C ILE A 319 5.06 -3.44 6.28
N TYR A 320 4.32 -3.87 7.28
CA TYR A 320 4.03 -3.02 8.44
C TYR A 320 5.31 -2.62 9.17
N ARG A 321 6.18 -3.58 9.49
CA ARG A 321 7.44 -3.33 10.22
C ARG A 321 8.37 -2.38 9.47
N VAL A 322 8.55 -2.55 8.15
CA VAL A 322 9.42 -1.67 7.37
C VAL A 322 8.86 -0.26 7.25
N THR A 323 7.54 -0.11 7.07
CA THR A 323 6.92 1.22 7.00
C THR A 323 7.03 1.96 8.34
N PHE A 324 6.84 1.27 9.47
CA PHE A 324 7.07 1.85 10.79
C PHE A 324 8.54 2.20 11.02
N ARG A 325 9.48 1.33 10.62
CA ARG A 325 10.90 1.63 10.69
C ARG A 325 11.25 2.91 9.94
N ILE A 326 10.71 3.09 8.73
CA ILE A 326 10.92 4.30 7.94
C ILE A 326 10.33 5.54 8.64
N LEU A 327 9.14 5.44 9.22
CA LEU A 327 8.45 6.59 9.79
C LEU A 327 8.98 6.98 11.18
N GLU A 328 9.33 5.99 12.03
CA GLU A 328 9.55 6.16 13.46
C GLU A 328 11.02 6.31 13.85
N THR A 329 11.97 5.80 13.03
CA THR A 329 13.38 5.71 13.40
C THR A 329 14.25 6.71 12.63
N ASP A 330 15.45 6.90 13.11
CA ASP A 330 16.55 7.58 12.43
C ASP A 330 17.58 6.60 11.85
N ASP A 331 17.16 5.33 11.65
CA ASP A 331 18.02 4.31 11.08
C ASP A 331 18.56 4.73 9.70
N GLU A 332 19.83 4.46 9.47
CA GLU A 332 20.51 4.85 8.24
C GLU A 332 20.86 3.65 7.36
N HIS A 333 20.87 3.87 6.06
CA HIS A 333 21.47 3.01 5.03
C HIS A 333 21.08 1.54 5.14
N PHE A 334 19.78 1.23 5.13
CA PHE A 334 19.28 -0.14 5.10
C PHE A 334 18.59 -0.45 3.76
N TYR A 335 18.44 -1.73 3.46
CA TYR A 335 17.80 -2.18 2.23
C TYR A 335 16.54 -2.98 2.52
N GLU A 336 15.52 -2.80 1.70
CA GLU A 336 14.31 -3.62 1.66
C GLU A 336 13.97 -3.94 0.19
N THR A 337 14.49 -5.05 -0.29
CA THR A 337 14.39 -5.45 -1.70
C THR A 337 13.26 -6.44 -1.98
N GLU A 338 12.58 -6.95 -0.94
CA GLU A 338 11.44 -7.85 -1.10
C GLU A 338 10.11 -7.09 -1.20
N MET A 339 9.93 -6.05 -0.36
CA MET A 339 8.73 -5.23 -0.38
C MET A 339 8.82 -4.10 -1.41
N PHE A 340 10.02 -3.48 -1.52
CA PHE A 340 10.24 -2.38 -2.45
C PHE A 340 11.18 -2.81 -3.56
N ASN A 341 10.82 -2.50 -4.79
CA ASN A 341 11.59 -2.93 -5.96
C ASN A 341 12.60 -1.84 -6.38
N TYR A 342 13.49 -1.46 -5.43
CA TYR A 342 14.52 -0.46 -5.64
C TYR A 342 15.90 -0.97 -5.25
N HIS A 343 16.96 -0.36 -5.83
CA HIS A 343 18.36 -0.71 -5.61
C HIS A 343 19.06 0.23 -4.60
N TRP A 344 18.43 1.33 -4.26
CA TRP A 344 19.00 2.33 -3.34
C TRP A 344 18.77 1.97 -1.86
N PRO A 345 19.59 2.52 -0.96
CA PRO A 345 19.36 2.39 0.46
C PRO A 345 18.21 3.28 0.93
N LEU A 346 17.60 2.85 2.02
CA LEU A 346 16.51 3.55 2.70
C LEU A 346 17.02 4.13 4.01
N TYR A 347 16.33 5.15 4.50
CA TYR A 347 16.63 5.87 5.74
C TYR A 347 15.34 6.10 6.51
N GLY A 348 15.46 6.14 7.85
CA GLY A 348 14.37 6.53 8.73
C GLY A 348 14.10 8.04 8.64
N LEU A 349 12.83 8.41 8.83
CA LEU A 349 12.37 9.80 8.80
C LEU A 349 12.37 10.45 10.19
N ALA A 350 12.49 9.70 11.27
CA ALA A 350 12.45 10.18 12.64
C ALA A 350 11.31 11.17 12.95
N LEU A 351 10.10 10.85 12.51
CA LEU A 351 8.94 11.73 12.69
C LEU A 351 8.61 11.91 14.17
N SER A 352 8.19 13.13 14.54
CA SER A 352 7.80 13.42 15.91
C SER A 352 6.59 12.60 16.37
N ASP A 353 6.50 12.35 17.68
CA ASP A 353 5.37 11.60 18.26
C ASP A 353 4.02 12.26 17.95
N LYS A 354 3.98 13.57 17.89
CA LYS A 354 2.79 14.34 17.51
C LYS A 354 2.38 14.02 16.06
N THR A 355 3.32 14.00 15.15
CA THR A 355 3.11 13.71 13.73
C THR A 355 2.72 12.25 13.53
N LEU A 356 3.39 11.31 14.19
CA LEU A 356 3.03 9.89 14.15
C LEU A 356 1.60 9.64 14.62
N ASN A 357 1.15 10.24 15.73
CA ASN A 357 -0.22 10.12 16.19
C ASN A 357 -1.25 10.63 15.16
N LYS A 358 -0.95 11.74 14.49
CA LYS A 358 -1.82 12.28 13.44
C LYS A 358 -1.85 11.39 12.21
N LEU A 359 -0.68 11.00 11.73
CA LEU A 359 -0.51 10.15 10.55
C LEU A 359 -1.19 8.79 10.74
N TYR A 360 -0.96 8.14 11.88
CA TYR A 360 -1.49 6.81 12.14
C TYR A 360 -3.01 6.79 12.43
N LYS A 361 -3.54 7.80 13.10
CA LYS A 361 -4.93 7.70 13.55
C LYS A 361 -5.74 8.99 13.48
N ALA A 362 -5.26 10.10 14.01
CA ALA A 362 -6.11 11.26 14.22
C ALA A 362 -6.69 11.83 12.93
N ASN A 363 -5.89 11.87 11.84
CA ASN A 363 -6.36 12.33 10.54
C ASN A 363 -7.37 11.37 9.92
N ALA A 364 -7.14 10.06 10.04
CA ALA A 364 -8.07 9.05 9.58
C ALA A 364 -9.43 9.21 10.26
N VAL A 365 -9.45 9.34 11.59
CA VAL A 365 -10.66 9.58 12.39
C VAL A 365 -11.36 10.88 11.96
N LYS A 366 -10.59 11.95 11.74
CA LYS A 366 -11.12 13.22 11.25
C LYS A 366 -11.80 13.11 9.88
N ILE A 367 -11.23 12.33 8.97
CA ILE A 367 -11.80 12.08 7.63
C ILE A 367 -13.10 11.28 7.73
N MET A 368 -13.10 10.19 8.51
CA MET A 368 -14.23 9.29 8.65
C MET A 368 -15.44 9.91 9.39
N ASN A 369 -15.23 10.97 10.17
CA ASN A 369 -16.26 11.66 10.96
C ASN A 369 -16.69 13.01 10.37
N ARG A 370 -16.31 13.37 9.16
CA ARG A 370 -16.67 14.63 8.50
C ARG A 370 -18.11 14.73 8.02
#